data_d718703f7081dab3dba0b007cb9534ed
#
_entry.id   d718703f7081dab3dba0b007cb9534ed
#
_cell.length_a   1.000
_cell.length_b   1.000
_cell.length_c   1.000
_cell.angle_alpha   90.00
_cell.angle_beta   90.00
_cell.angle_gamma   90.00
#
_symmetry.space_group_name_H-M   'P 1'
#
loop_
_entity.id
_entity.type
_entity.pdbx_description
1 polymer ?
#
loop_
_entity_poly.entity_id
_entity_poly.type
_entity_poly.pdbx_seq_one_letter_code
_entity_poly.pdbx_strand_id
1 'polypeptide(L)'
;AARDADSEGEEGLFYVWTLEELQSALGSEEAKLFSRVYDVSEAGNFEGRNILHLPHELDAVSRSEAITRKELEETLEYQRKALLDKRASREAPFRDEKILVSWNSMAIRAFAEAGPTLDRWDFVDTASKAAAWIWTELRPKGQLMRVVTDGVAKIPAFLEDYAALGNALLSVHAATLELHWLTAIRKLCDEMIERFWDEEDNAFYDTPNDGEALIFRPRDPLDNATPSGASLASELLIRAGYIFDNDRYNELALSSFERDGDALMRFGPAFGRMLSVADRSLAPPLEVAIVGDPSDPRTRRLIQAAHSVPVRNLTIVGGPQGEKVTGIPLLEGQRTVVENPTAYVCREYVCDLPVTEPDQLSNQMLQLCTH
;
A
#
# COMPACT_ATOMS: atom_id res chain seq x y z
N ALA A 1 -16.44 -1.34 3.54
CA ALA A 1 -15.61 -0.44 2.74
C ALA A 1 -15.51 0.95 3.35
N ALA A 2 -16.64 1.58 3.71
CA ALA A 2 -16.68 2.93 4.27
C ALA A 2 -17.75 3.06 5.36
N ARG A 3 -17.70 4.14 6.13
CA ARG A 3 -18.81 4.58 6.97
C ARG A 3 -19.46 5.78 6.32
N ASP A 4 -20.79 5.90 6.47
CA ASP A 4 -21.52 7.08 6.06
C ASP A 4 -21.02 8.32 6.82
N ALA A 5 -21.14 9.49 6.24
CA ALA A 5 -20.94 10.75 6.93
C ALA A 5 -22.10 11.05 7.90
N ASP A 6 -23.30 10.59 7.54
CA ASP A 6 -24.53 10.91 8.25
C ASP A 6 -24.82 9.91 9.38
N SER A 7 -25.32 10.44 10.48
CA SER A 7 -25.88 9.72 11.61
C SER A 7 -27.12 10.46 12.09
N GLU A 8 -28.21 9.74 12.38
CA GLU A 8 -29.50 10.32 12.81
C GLU A 8 -30.05 11.41 11.86
N GLY A 9 -29.65 11.36 10.56
CA GLY A 9 -30.07 12.30 9.52
C GLY A 9 -29.30 13.62 9.46
N GLU A 10 -28.21 13.74 10.22
CA GLU A 10 -27.31 14.91 10.21
C GLU A 10 -25.88 14.51 9.85
N GLU A 11 -25.23 15.29 8.98
CA GLU A 11 -23.84 15.08 8.58
C GLU A 11 -22.88 15.31 9.73
N GLY A 12 -22.00 14.36 9.98
CA GLY A 12 -20.94 14.46 10.99
C GLY A 12 -21.39 14.35 12.44
N LEU A 13 -22.68 14.25 12.75
CA LEU A 13 -23.23 14.30 14.12
C LEU A 13 -22.53 13.30 15.07
N PHE A 14 -22.22 12.11 14.58
CA PHE A 14 -21.49 11.10 15.37
C PHE A 14 -20.12 11.59 15.87
N TYR A 15 -19.45 12.46 15.13
CA TYR A 15 -18.05 12.83 15.35
C TYR A 15 -17.87 14.20 16.04
N VAL A 16 -18.82 15.12 15.88
CA VAL A 16 -18.74 16.48 16.44
C VAL A 16 -19.16 16.52 17.90
N TRP A 17 -18.74 17.59 18.60
CA TRP A 17 -18.96 17.76 20.02
C TRP A 17 -19.48 19.17 20.35
N THR A 18 -20.38 19.28 21.31
CA THR A 18 -20.65 20.56 21.98
C THR A 18 -19.72 20.72 23.19
N LEU A 19 -19.51 21.94 23.65
CA LEU A 19 -18.77 22.20 24.88
C LEU A 19 -19.44 21.55 26.08
N GLU A 20 -20.78 21.56 26.13
CA GLU A 20 -21.57 20.93 27.20
C GLU A 20 -21.35 19.41 27.26
N GLU A 21 -21.35 18.74 26.09
CA GLU A 21 -21.08 17.29 26.01
C GLU A 21 -19.68 16.94 26.53
N LEU A 22 -18.66 17.77 26.21
CA LEU A 22 -17.31 17.60 26.72
C LEU A 22 -17.24 17.79 28.24
N GLN A 23 -17.87 18.83 28.75
CA GLN A 23 -17.93 19.07 30.21
C GLN A 23 -18.66 17.97 30.96
N SER A 24 -19.72 17.43 30.37
CA SER A 24 -20.45 16.29 30.93
C SER A 24 -19.63 15.01 30.97
N ALA A 25 -18.76 14.78 29.95
CA ALA A 25 -17.97 13.57 29.83
C ALA A 25 -16.67 13.61 30.65
N LEU A 26 -16.02 14.76 30.73
CA LEU A 26 -14.71 14.92 31.35
C LEU A 26 -14.74 15.61 32.74
N GLY A 27 -15.80 16.33 33.03
CA GLY A 27 -15.83 17.28 34.12
C GLY A 27 -15.45 18.70 33.68
N SER A 28 -15.97 19.72 34.35
CA SER A 28 -15.82 21.12 33.90
C SER A 28 -14.38 21.63 33.92
N GLU A 29 -13.54 21.18 34.83
CA GLU A 29 -12.14 21.62 34.93
C GLU A 29 -11.26 20.91 33.91
N GLU A 30 -11.40 19.58 33.78
CA GLU A 30 -10.67 18.77 32.81
C GLU A 30 -11.01 19.15 31.36
N ALA A 31 -12.27 19.52 31.09
CA ALA A 31 -12.70 19.98 29.78
C ALA A 31 -12.03 21.31 29.37
N LYS A 32 -11.59 22.15 30.29
CA LYS A 32 -10.90 23.40 29.95
C LYS A 32 -9.56 23.17 29.26
N LEU A 33 -8.75 22.24 29.78
CA LEU A 33 -7.48 21.88 29.13
C LEU A 33 -7.72 21.27 27.77
N PHE A 34 -8.64 20.29 27.67
CA PHE A 34 -9.01 19.66 26.42
C PHE A 34 -9.48 20.65 25.36
N SER A 35 -10.36 21.62 25.78
CA SER A 35 -10.88 22.65 24.88
C SER A 35 -9.78 23.58 24.33
N ARG A 36 -8.77 23.91 25.13
CA ARG A 36 -7.63 24.72 24.67
C ARG A 36 -6.75 23.94 23.66
N VAL A 37 -6.56 22.64 23.91
CA VAL A 37 -5.75 21.80 23.03
C VAL A 37 -6.44 21.55 21.69
N TYR A 38 -7.76 21.31 21.70
CA TYR A 38 -8.53 20.89 20.54
C TYR A 38 -9.45 21.98 19.97
N ASP A 39 -9.25 23.23 20.37
CA ASP A 39 -9.98 24.41 19.90
C ASP A 39 -11.50 24.30 20.02
N VAL A 40 -11.96 23.89 21.20
CA VAL A 40 -13.40 23.75 21.47
C VAL A 40 -13.95 25.03 22.09
N SER A 41 -15.00 25.56 21.49
CA SER A 41 -15.70 26.75 21.95
C SER A 41 -17.21 26.53 22.07
N GLU A 42 -17.91 27.43 22.75
CA GLU A 42 -19.37 27.43 22.85
C GLU A 42 -20.02 27.71 21.50
N ALA A 43 -19.42 28.57 20.67
CA ALA A 43 -19.92 28.89 19.34
C ALA A 43 -19.71 27.75 18.35
N GLY A 44 -18.72 26.88 18.59
CA GLY A 44 -18.33 25.82 17.67
C GLY A 44 -17.59 26.32 16.42
N ASN A 45 -17.00 25.40 15.69
CA ASN A 45 -16.34 25.63 14.41
C ASN A 45 -17.03 24.92 13.24
N PHE A 46 -18.13 24.21 13.50
CA PHE A 46 -18.94 23.52 12.52
C PHE A 46 -20.41 23.46 12.98
N GLU A 47 -21.28 24.29 12.40
CA GLU A 47 -22.74 24.35 12.64
C GLU A 47 -23.14 24.36 14.15
N GLY A 48 -22.44 25.20 14.95
CA GLY A 48 -22.69 25.30 16.39
C GLY A 48 -22.10 24.14 17.24
N ARG A 49 -21.36 23.23 16.61
CA ARG A 49 -20.63 22.15 17.24
C ARG A 49 -19.13 22.28 16.95
N ASN A 50 -18.31 21.40 17.46
CA ASN A 50 -16.86 21.44 17.31
C ASN A 50 -16.35 20.16 16.63
N ILE A 51 -15.61 20.34 15.53
CA ILE A 51 -14.68 19.34 15.01
C ILE A 51 -13.38 19.51 15.78
N LEU A 52 -12.94 18.45 16.46
CA LEU A 52 -11.72 18.48 17.26
C LEU A 52 -10.49 18.53 16.33
N HIS A 53 -9.63 19.53 16.51
CA HIS A 53 -8.38 19.65 15.75
C HIS A 53 -7.28 20.24 16.63
N LEU A 54 -6.04 20.16 16.20
CA LEU A 54 -4.88 20.68 16.93
C LEU A 54 -4.42 21.99 16.27
N PRO A 55 -4.83 23.16 16.74
CA PRO A 55 -4.42 24.45 16.16
C PRO A 55 -2.96 24.80 16.51
N HIS A 56 -2.43 24.20 17.58
CA HIS A 56 -1.10 24.48 18.09
C HIS A 56 -0.31 23.20 18.35
N GLU A 57 1.01 23.31 18.25
CA GLU A 57 1.93 22.25 18.66
C GLU A 57 1.79 21.98 20.17
N LEU A 58 1.72 20.71 20.56
CA LEU A 58 1.53 20.32 21.96
C LEU A 58 2.65 20.85 22.89
N ASP A 59 3.87 21.08 22.36
CA ASP A 59 4.96 21.71 23.13
C ASP A 59 4.67 23.19 23.46
N ALA A 60 3.96 23.90 22.59
CA ALA A 60 3.53 25.26 22.87
C ALA A 60 2.46 25.28 23.97
N VAL A 61 1.50 24.34 23.88
CA VAL A 61 0.45 24.19 24.88
C VAL A 61 1.03 23.79 26.24
N SER A 62 1.93 22.81 26.31
CA SER A 62 2.54 22.37 27.58
C SER A 62 3.26 23.52 28.30
N ARG A 63 3.97 24.36 27.53
CA ARG A 63 4.60 25.57 28.10
C ARG A 63 3.58 26.58 28.62
N SER A 64 2.48 26.82 27.91
CA SER A 64 1.44 27.78 28.35
C SER A 64 0.68 27.31 29.58
N GLU A 65 0.52 26.01 29.74
CA GLU A 65 -0.15 25.38 30.89
C GLU A 65 0.80 25.11 32.06
N ALA A 66 2.10 25.41 31.91
CA ALA A 66 3.14 25.15 32.93
C ALA A 66 3.23 23.68 33.37
N ILE A 67 2.97 22.75 32.48
CA ILE A 67 3.10 21.30 32.67
C ILE A 67 4.11 20.71 31.68
N THR A 68 4.65 19.53 31.98
CA THR A 68 5.55 18.85 31.04
C THR A 68 4.79 18.29 29.84
N ARG A 69 5.48 18.13 28.73
CA ARG A 69 4.90 17.47 27.53
C ARG A 69 4.32 16.10 27.87
N LYS A 70 5.02 15.33 28.68
CA LYS A 70 4.61 13.99 29.10
C LYS A 70 3.32 14.02 29.92
N GLU A 71 3.22 14.90 30.89
CA GLU A 71 2.00 15.06 31.68
C GLU A 71 0.81 15.50 30.85
N LEU A 72 1.03 16.37 29.84
CA LEU A 72 0.00 16.75 28.89
C LEU A 72 -0.48 15.55 28.08
N GLU A 73 0.43 14.76 27.53
CA GLU A 73 0.11 13.58 26.71
C GLU A 73 -0.65 12.51 27.50
N GLU A 74 -0.21 12.22 28.74
CA GLU A 74 -0.88 11.27 29.63
C GLU A 74 -2.31 11.74 29.97
N THR A 75 -2.48 13.03 30.24
CA THR A 75 -3.81 13.62 30.52
C THR A 75 -4.71 13.54 29.30
N LEU A 76 -4.20 13.92 28.12
CA LEU A 76 -4.96 13.87 26.88
C LEU A 76 -5.33 12.43 26.48
N GLU A 77 -4.47 11.45 26.76
CA GLU A 77 -4.77 10.04 26.50
C GLU A 77 -5.96 9.55 27.33
N TYR A 78 -5.96 9.89 28.63
CA TYR A 78 -7.10 9.59 29.51
C TYR A 78 -8.40 10.25 29.00
N GLN A 79 -8.33 11.55 28.66
CA GLN A 79 -9.48 12.33 28.19
C GLN A 79 -10.00 11.81 26.83
N ARG A 80 -9.11 11.50 25.89
CA ARG A 80 -9.48 10.90 24.60
C ARG A 80 -10.21 9.56 24.77
N LYS A 81 -9.73 8.73 25.69
CA LYS A 81 -10.38 7.45 25.99
C LYS A 81 -11.79 7.65 26.56
N ALA A 82 -11.97 8.54 27.51
CA ALA A 82 -13.29 8.85 28.07
C ALA A 82 -14.27 9.37 27.00
N LEU A 83 -13.80 10.25 26.12
CA LEU A 83 -14.61 10.75 25.01
C LEU A 83 -14.89 9.68 23.95
N LEU A 84 -13.95 8.78 23.66
CA LEU A 84 -14.15 7.65 22.77
C LEU A 84 -15.24 6.72 23.29
N ASP A 85 -15.20 6.39 24.58
CA ASP A 85 -16.20 5.56 25.24
C ASP A 85 -17.59 6.24 25.22
N LYS A 86 -17.65 7.55 25.47
CA LYS A 86 -18.88 8.34 25.36
C LYS A 86 -19.42 8.33 23.92
N ARG A 87 -18.58 8.56 22.92
CA ARG A 87 -18.97 8.53 21.50
C ARG A 87 -19.46 7.15 21.06
N ALA A 88 -18.88 6.08 21.58
CA ALA A 88 -19.30 4.72 21.28
C ALA A 88 -20.74 4.42 21.69
N SER A 89 -21.34 5.23 22.58
CA SER A 89 -22.76 5.11 22.97
C SER A 89 -23.73 5.83 22.04
N ARG A 90 -23.23 6.64 21.08
CA ARG A 90 -24.04 7.33 20.06
C ARG A 90 -24.47 6.34 18.97
N GLU A 91 -25.52 6.68 18.23
CA GLU A 91 -25.92 5.93 17.04
C GLU A 91 -24.82 6.05 15.96
N ALA A 92 -24.19 4.90 15.66
CA ALA A 92 -23.08 4.89 14.71
C ALA A 92 -23.60 5.05 13.26
N PRO A 93 -22.87 5.80 12.42
CA PRO A 93 -23.17 5.87 10.99
C PRO A 93 -23.17 4.49 10.36
N PHE A 94 -24.00 4.32 9.33
CA PHE A 94 -24.04 3.07 8.56
C PHE A 94 -22.64 2.70 8.05
N ARG A 95 -22.28 1.45 8.22
CA ARG A 95 -21.00 0.91 7.71
C ARG A 95 -21.26 0.01 6.50
N ASP A 96 -20.69 0.37 5.37
CA ASP A 96 -20.66 -0.49 4.20
C ASP A 96 -19.67 -1.65 4.44
N GLU A 97 -20.20 -2.86 4.59
CA GLU A 97 -19.43 -4.06 4.91
C GLU A 97 -18.77 -4.72 3.69
N LYS A 98 -18.83 -4.09 2.51
CA LYS A 98 -18.14 -4.60 1.33
C LYS A 98 -16.63 -4.69 1.53
N ILE A 99 -16.04 -5.79 1.10
CA ILE A 99 -14.59 -5.98 1.02
C ILE A 99 -14.20 -5.84 -0.44
N LEU A 100 -13.59 -4.71 -0.81
CA LEU A 100 -13.13 -4.42 -2.17
C LEU A 100 -11.70 -4.90 -2.37
N VAL A 101 -11.43 -5.62 -3.46
CA VAL A 101 -10.10 -6.16 -3.76
C VAL A 101 -9.06 -5.05 -3.91
N SER A 102 -9.31 -4.04 -4.73
CA SER A 102 -8.37 -2.95 -4.99
C SER A 102 -7.98 -2.21 -3.71
N TRP A 103 -8.94 -1.85 -2.85
CA TRP A 103 -8.67 -1.11 -1.62
C TRP A 103 -7.92 -1.95 -0.57
N ASN A 104 -8.30 -3.22 -0.42
CA ASN A 104 -7.58 -4.12 0.48
C ASN A 104 -6.18 -4.41 -0.05
N SER A 105 -5.99 -4.51 -1.36
CA SER A 105 -4.68 -4.70 -1.98
C SER A 105 -3.75 -3.52 -1.73
N MET A 106 -4.24 -2.27 -1.80
CA MET A 106 -3.47 -1.09 -1.44
C MET A 106 -3.07 -1.11 0.05
N ALA A 107 -3.97 -1.53 0.95
CA ALA A 107 -3.67 -1.70 2.36
C ALA A 107 -2.64 -2.83 2.59
N ILE A 108 -2.81 -3.99 1.95
CA ILE A 108 -1.85 -5.12 2.00
C ILE A 108 -0.45 -4.65 1.60
N ARG A 109 -0.35 -3.90 0.49
CA ARG A 109 0.91 -3.33 0.04
C ARG A 109 1.54 -2.43 1.11
N ALA A 110 0.76 -1.48 1.66
CA ALA A 110 1.24 -0.57 2.68
C ALA A 110 1.76 -1.31 3.93
N PHE A 111 1.05 -2.32 4.40
CA PHE A 111 1.47 -3.15 5.53
C PHE A 111 2.72 -3.98 5.22
N ALA A 112 2.82 -4.56 4.02
CA ALA A 112 3.98 -5.36 3.60
C ALA A 112 5.25 -4.50 3.46
N GLU A 113 5.14 -3.27 2.96
CA GLU A 113 6.26 -2.33 2.81
C GLU A 113 6.67 -1.69 4.15
N ALA A 114 5.70 -1.32 4.98
CA ALA A 114 5.95 -0.70 6.28
C ALA A 114 6.50 -1.70 7.31
N GLY A 115 6.08 -2.96 7.24
CA GLY A 115 6.45 -3.98 8.21
C GLY A 115 7.95 -4.12 8.42
N PRO A 116 8.73 -4.46 7.39
CA PRO A 116 10.19 -4.57 7.52
C PRO A 116 10.86 -3.23 7.87
N THR A 117 10.41 -2.12 7.28
CA THR A 117 10.99 -0.79 7.51
C THR A 117 10.87 -0.34 8.97
N LEU A 118 9.72 -0.66 9.61
CA LEU A 118 9.40 -0.25 10.99
C LEU A 118 9.68 -1.35 12.02
N ASP A 119 10.27 -2.47 11.61
CA ASP A 119 10.43 -3.68 12.45
C ASP A 119 9.10 -4.19 13.05
N ARG A 120 8.01 -4.08 12.28
CA ARG A 120 6.65 -4.49 12.63
C ARG A 120 6.24 -5.72 11.81
N TRP A 121 6.79 -6.86 12.18
CA TRP A 121 6.52 -8.14 11.50
C TRP A 121 5.06 -8.60 11.60
N ASP A 122 4.35 -8.14 12.62
CA ASP A 122 2.89 -8.29 12.72
C ASP A 122 2.14 -7.64 11.54
N PHE A 123 2.68 -6.57 10.95
CA PHE A 123 2.15 -5.97 9.73
C PHE A 123 2.36 -6.89 8.52
N VAL A 124 3.55 -7.49 8.39
CA VAL A 124 3.83 -8.46 7.32
C VAL A 124 2.91 -9.67 7.44
N ASP A 125 2.73 -10.22 8.65
CA ASP A 125 1.83 -11.35 8.90
C ASP A 125 0.38 -11.00 8.54
N THR A 126 -0.06 -9.79 8.85
CA THR A 126 -1.41 -9.29 8.51
C THR A 126 -1.58 -9.17 7.00
N ALA A 127 -0.59 -8.59 6.31
CA ALA A 127 -0.58 -8.45 4.86
C ALA A 127 -0.62 -9.81 4.16
N SER A 128 0.23 -10.74 4.59
CA SER A 128 0.31 -12.08 4.00
C SER A 128 -1.00 -12.87 4.18
N LYS A 129 -1.60 -12.83 5.37
CA LYS A 129 -2.90 -13.48 5.63
C LYS A 129 -4.03 -12.87 4.78
N ALA A 130 -4.07 -11.55 4.66
CA ALA A 130 -5.07 -10.87 3.85
C ALA A 130 -4.88 -11.17 2.36
N ALA A 131 -3.65 -11.19 1.87
CA ALA A 131 -3.32 -11.57 0.49
C ALA A 131 -3.74 -13.00 0.18
N ALA A 132 -3.42 -13.94 1.06
CA ALA A 132 -3.80 -15.34 0.92
C ALA A 132 -5.32 -15.53 0.91
N TRP A 133 -6.03 -14.80 1.76
CA TRP A 133 -7.49 -14.84 1.80
C TRP A 133 -8.09 -14.32 0.50
N ILE A 134 -7.64 -13.17 -0.03
CA ILE A 134 -8.10 -12.64 -1.32
C ILE A 134 -7.81 -13.65 -2.44
N TRP A 135 -6.60 -14.20 -2.48
CA TRP A 135 -6.20 -15.15 -3.51
C TRP A 135 -7.07 -16.41 -3.53
N THR A 136 -7.51 -16.87 -2.36
CA THR A 136 -8.30 -18.08 -2.20
C THR A 136 -9.78 -17.83 -2.36
N GLU A 137 -10.33 -16.83 -1.64
CA GLU A 137 -11.77 -16.64 -1.52
C GLU A 137 -12.38 -15.78 -2.64
N LEU A 138 -11.60 -14.87 -3.23
CA LEU A 138 -12.09 -13.99 -4.30
C LEU A 138 -11.72 -14.49 -5.71
N ARG A 139 -11.28 -15.72 -5.85
CA ARG A 139 -11.03 -16.34 -7.17
C ARG A 139 -11.87 -17.61 -7.39
N PRO A 140 -13.19 -17.58 -7.25
CA PRO A 140 -14.03 -18.75 -7.52
C PRO A 140 -13.83 -19.20 -8.98
N LYS A 141 -13.55 -20.49 -9.17
CA LYS A 141 -13.25 -21.07 -10.47
C LYS A 141 -12.05 -20.42 -11.20
N GLY A 142 -11.15 -19.77 -10.44
CA GLY A 142 -9.94 -19.13 -10.97
C GLY A 142 -10.11 -17.70 -11.48
N GLN A 143 -11.32 -17.16 -11.56
CA GLN A 143 -11.59 -15.79 -11.97
C GLN A 143 -11.59 -14.85 -10.77
N LEU A 144 -10.87 -13.73 -10.86
CA LEU A 144 -10.87 -12.72 -9.82
C LEU A 144 -12.21 -11.97 -9.78
N MET A 145 -12.77 -11.86 -8.58
CA MET A 145 -13.98 -11.08 -8.32
C MET A 145 -13.61 -9.78 -7.61
N ARG A 146 -14.43 -8.73 -7.82
CA ARG A 146 -14.16 -7.37 -7.32
C ARG A 146 -14.43 -7.23 -5.81
N VAL A 147 -15.50 -7.85 -5.33
CA VAL A 147 -16.05 -7.55 -3.99
C VAL A 147 -16.61 -8.78 -3.31
N VAL A 148 -16.47 -8.81 -1.98
CA VAL A 148 -17.27 -9.70 -1.11
C VAL A 148 -18.34 -8.87 -0.39
N THR A 149 -19.57 -9.35 -0.45
CA THR A 149 -20.71 -8.82 0.30
C THR A 149 -21.45 -10.01 0.90
N ASP A 150 -21.74 -9.96 2.20
CA ASP A 150 -22.43 -11.05 2.92
C ASP A 150 -21.75 -12.43 2.75
N GLY A 151 -20.41 -12.43 2.72
CA GLY A 151 -19.61 -13.64 2.55
C GLY A 151 -19.59 -14.22 1.13
N VAL A 152 -20.17 -13.53 0.14
CA VAL A 152 -20.24 -13.99 -1.25
C VAL A 152 -19.41 -13.10 -2.15
N ALA A 153 -18.47 -13.69 -2.92
CA ALA A 153 -17.71 -13.00 -3.96
C ALA A 153 -18.64 -12.66 -5.14
N LYS A 154 -18.66 -11.39 -5.53
CA LYS A 154 -19.56 -10.85 -6.56
C LYS A 154 -18.81 -9.91 -7.49
N ILE A 155 -19.36 -9.71 -8.68
CA ILE A 155 -18.87 -8.80 -9.73
C ILE A 155 -17.50 -9.23 -10.22
N PRO A 156 -17.32 -9.56 -11.52
CA PRO A 156 -16.00 -9.78 -12.11
C PRO A 156 -15.09 -8.57 -11.84
N ALA A 157 -13.84 -8.82 -11.50
CA ALA A 157 -12.88 -7.78 -11.18
C ALA A 157 -12.57 -6.89 -12.39
N PHE A 158 -12.27 -5.62 -12.12
CA PHE A 158 -11.85 -4.61 -13.08
C PHE A 158 -10.32 -4.54 -13.14
N LEU A 159 -9.79 -3.75 -14.07
CA LEU A 159 -8.35 -3.54 -14.24
C LEU A 159 -7.67 -3.17 -12.92
N GLU A 160 -8.21 -2.21 -12.18
CA GLU A 160 -7.65 -1.75 -10.91
C GLU A 160 -7.51 -2.87 -9.86
N ASP A 161 -8.44 -3.83 -9.85
CA ASP A 161 -8.41 -4.94 -8.90
C ASP A 161 -7.25 -5.91 -9.19
N TYR A 162 -7.06 -6.27 -10.48
CA TYR A 162 -5.93 -7.10 -10.91
C TYR A 162 -4.59 -6.43 -10.65
N ALA A 163 -4.48 -5.16 -11.06
CA ALA A 163 -3.26 -4.39 -10.95
C ALA A 163 -2.87 -4.08 -9.49
N ALA A 164 -3.84 -3.68 -8.66
CA ALA A 164 -3.60 -3.44 -7.24
C ALA A 164 -3.18 -4.73 -6.52
N LEU A 165 -3.86 -5.86 -6.79
CA LEU A 165 -3.52 -7.15 -6.19
C LEU A 165 -2.13 -7.59 -6.60
N GLY A 166 -1.78 -7.51 -7.90
CA GLY A 166 -0.45 -7.86 -8.38
C GLY A 166 0.66 -7.04 -7.69
N ASN A 167 0.48 -5.71 -7.57
CA ASN A 167 1.41 -4.84 -6.86
C ASN A 167 1.51 -5.18 -5.36
N ALA A 168 0.39 -5.54 -4.72
CA ALA A 168 0.38 -5.97 -3.34
C ALA A 168 1.16 -7.28 -3.14
N LEU A 169 0.95 -8.27 -4.03
CA LEU A 169 1.67 -9.54 -3.98
C LEU A 169 3.18 -9.39 -4.21
N LEU A 170 3.60 -8.43 -5.06
CA LEU A 170 5.01 -8.07 -5.20
C LEU A 170 5.62 -7.59 -3.89
N SER A 171 4.90 -6.75 -3.15
CA SER A 171 5.37 -6.23 -1.86
C SER A 171 5.32 -7.30 -0.76
N VAL A 172 4.31 -8.18 -0.76
CA VAL A 172 4.25 -9.33 0.14
C VAL A 172 5.41 -10.29 -0.13
N HIS A 173 5.70 -10.60 -1.41
CA HIS A 173 6.86 -11.42 -1.78
C HIS A 173 8.16 -10.79 -1.29
N ALA A 174 8.37 -9.50 -1.51
CA ALA A 174 9.58 -8.79 -1.07
C ALA A 174 9.79 -8.83 0.45
N ALA A 175 8.71 -8.89 1.23
CA ALA A 175 8.74 -8.97 2.69
C ALA A 175 8.83 -10.41 3.24
N THR A 176 8.33 -11.41 2.49
CA THR A 176 8.25 -12.82 2.96
C THR A 176 9.16 -13.77 2.22
N LEU A 177 9.63 -13.42 1.02
CA LEU A 177 10.40 -14.26 0.10
C LEU A 177 9.69 -15.58 -0.30
N GLU A 178 8.37 -15.66 -0.11
CA GLU A 178 7.57 -16.83 -0.48
C GLU A 178 7.38 -16.92 -2.00
N LEU A 179 7.96 -17.92 -2.63
CA LEU A 179 8.03 -18.08 -4.09
C LEU A 179 6.67 -18.26 -4.78
N HIS A 180 5.68 -18.81 -4.08
CA HIS A 180 4.35 -19.01 -4.65
C HIS A 180 3.68 -17.68 -5.07
N TRP A 181 4.04 -16.56 -4.43
CA TRP A 181 3.55 -15.24 -4.84
C TRP A 181 4.03 -14.83 -6.23
N LEU A 182 5.26 -15.19 -6.60
CA LEU A 182 5.78 -14.90 -7.95
C LEU A 182 4.97 -15.62 -9.04
N THR A 183 4.54 -16.86 -8.79
CA THR A 183 3.64 -17.59 -9.68
C THR A 183 2.27 -16.90 -9.78
N ALA A 184 1.73 -16.44 -8.64
CA ALA A 184 0.46 -15.72 -8.62
C ALA A 184 0.54 -14.37 -9.36
N ILE A 185 1.65 -13.63 -9.20
CA ILE A 185 1.90 -12.36 -9.88
C ILE A 185 1.96 -12.54 -11.40
N ARG A 186 2.75 -13.51 -11.88
CA ARG A 186 2.82 -13.80 -13.32
C ARG A 186 1.43 -14.10 -13.90
N LYS A 187 0.67 -14.94 -13.20
CA LYS A 187 -0.70 -15.25 -13.60
C LYS A 187 -1.61 -14.01 -13.66
N LEU A 188 -1.52 -13.11 -12.69
CA LEU A 188 -2.29 -11.87 -12.70
C LEU A 188 -1.88 -10.95 -13.86
N CYS A 189 -0.58 -10.84 -14.16
CA CYS A 189 -0.10 -10.05 -15.28
C CYS A 189 -0.65 -10.59 -16.60
N ASP A 190 -0.55 -11.90 -16.83
CA ASP A 190 -1.02 -12.53 -18.06
C ASP A 190 -2.54 -12.39 -18.22
N GLU A 191 -3.33 -12.70 -17.17
CA GLU A 191 -4.78 -12.51 -17.17
C GLU A 191 -5.19 -11.05 -17.37
N MET A 192 -4.44 -10.10 -16.77
CA MET A 192 -4.68 -8.67 -16.92
C MET A 192 -4.46 -8.19 -18.34
N ILE A 193 -3.37 -8.64 -18.99
CA ILE A 193 -3.08 -8.31 -20.38
C ILE A 193 -4.15 -8.91 -21.29
N GLU A 194 -4.47 -10.20 -21.14
CA GLU A 194 -5.46 -10.89 -21.96
C GLU A 194 -6.83 -10.21 -21.92
N ARG A 195 -7.24 -9.72 -20.78
CA ARG A 195 -8.62 -9.24 -20.56
C ARG A 195 -8.81 -7.75 -20.73
N PHE A 196 -7.78 -6.96 -20.50
CA PHE A 196 -7.93 -5.51 -20.40
C PHE A 196 -7.10 -4.74 -21.44
N TRP A 197 -6.05 -5.32 -22.00
CA TRP A 197 -5.25 -4.68 -23.02
C TRP A 197 -5.96 -4.71 -24.37
N ASP A 198 -5.85 -3.61 -25.11
CA ASP A 198 -6.33 -3.49 -26.48
C ASP A 198 -5.16 -3.15 -27.40
N GLU A 199 -4.89 -4.05 -28.36
CA GLU A 199 -3.76 -3.94 -29.29
C GLU A 199 -3.98 -2.84 -30.35
N GLU A 200 -5.23 -2.52 -30.72
CA GLU A 200 -5.53 -1.49 -31.70
C GLU A 200 -5.34 -0.10 -31.10
N ASP A 201 -5.80 0.08 -29.86
CA ASP A 201 -5.70 1.32 -29.14
C ASP A 201 -4.39 1.50 -28.37
N ASN A 202 -3.56 0.45 -28.23
CA ASN A 202 -2.38 0.43 -27.39
C ASN A 202 -2.67 0.96 -25.96
N ALA A 203 -3.73 0.44 -25.34
CA ALA A 203 -4.20 0.93 -24.04
C ALA A 203 -4.87 -0.16 -23.20
N PHE A 204 -4.82 0.05 -21.90
CA PHE A 204 -5.66 -0.67 -20.96
C PHE A 204 -7.03 -0.02 -20.84
N TYR A 205 -8.08 -0.83 -20.80
CA TYR A 205 -9.45 -0.45 -20.48
C TYR A 205 -9.82 -0.91 -19.07
N ASP A 206 -10.72 -0.17 -18.40
CA ASP A 206 -11.10 -0.46 -17.02
C ASP A 206 -11.92 -1.75 -16.88
N THR A 207 -12.68 -2.10 -17.92
CA THR A 207 -13.54 -3.29 -17.95
C THR A 207 -12.97 -4.39 -18.87
N PRO A 208 -13.19 -5.68 -18.53
CA PRO A 208 -12.67 -6.79 -19.32
C PRO A 208 -13.35 -6.87 -20.69
N ASN A 209 -12.63 -7.42 -21.69
CA ASN A 209 -13.13 -7.62 -23.05
C ASN A 209 -14.16 -8.76 -23.17
N ASP A 210 -14.16 -9.68 -22.21
CA ASP A 210 -15.07 -10.82 -22.08
C ASP A 210 -16.24 -10.54 -21.11
N GLY A 211 -16.43 -9.27 -20.73
CA GLY A 211 -17.48 -8.82 -19.81
C GLY A 211 -18.81 -8.47 -20.49
N GLU A 212 -19.65 -7.72 -19.78
CA GLU A 212 -20.90 -7.19 -20.33
C GLU A 212 -20.61 -6.25 -21.50
N ALA A 213 -21.40 -6.37 -22.57
CA ALA A 213 -21.29 -5.48 -23.72
C ALA A 213 -21.80 -4.08 -23.35
N LEU A 214 -20.90 -3.12 -23.24
CA LEU A 214 -21.20 -1.73 -22.95
C LEU A 214 -21.33 -0.92 -24.25
N ILE A 215 -22.01 0.23 -24.21
CA ILE A 215 -22.09 1.15 -25.34
C ILE A 215 -20.69 1.62 -25.76
N PHE A 216 -19.80 1.85 -24.78
CA PHE A 216 -18.36 2.01 -24.96
C PHE A 216 -17.62 1.43 -23.75
N ARG A 217 -16.41 0.91 -23.96
CA ARG A 217 -15.57 0.46 -22.85
C ARG A 217 -14.97 1.68 -22.14
N PRO A 218 -15.16 1.82 -20.82
CA PRO A 218 -14.59 2.93 -20.09
C PRO A 218 -13.06 2.81 -19.98
N ARG A 219 -12.42 3.97 -20.03
CA ARG A 219 -10.98 4.16 -19.77
C ARG A 219 -10.78 5.51 -19.08
N ASP A 220 -10.45 5.47 -17.82
CA ASP A 220 -10.09 6.67 -17.06
C ASP A 220 -8.60 6.60 -16.66
N PRO A 221 -7.72 7.37 -17.34
CA PRO A 221 -6.30 7.37 -17.03
C PRO A 221 -5.94 8.27 -15.85
N LEU A 222 -6.91 9.04 -15.30
CA LEU A 222 -6.63 10.03 -14.27
C LEU A 222 -6.51 9.39 -12.89
N ASP A 223 -5.46 9.76 -12.19
CA ASP A 223 -5.32 9.46 -10.76
C ASP A 223 -6.18 10.44 -9.95
N ASN A 224 -7.09 9.88 -9.17
CA ASN A 224 -8.00 10.62 -8.30
C ASN A 224 -7.67 10.35 -6.82
N ALA A 225 -8.69 10.14 -5.99
CA ALA A 225 -8.51 9.70 -4.59
C ALA A 225 -7.78 8.34 -4.49
N THR A 226 -7.91 7.52 -5.52
CA THR A 226 -7.12 6.29 -5.74
C THR A 226 -6.41 6.38 -7.08
N PRO A 227 -5.26 5.69 -7.24
CA PRO A 227 -4.60 5.60 -8.55
C PRO A 227 -5.51 4.95 -9.60
N SER A 228 -5.37 5.38 -10.85
CA SER A 228 -6.11 4.78 -11.97
C SER A 228 -5.70 3.32 -12.21
N GLY A 229 -6.60 2.54 -12.79
CA GLY A 229 -6.31 1.16 -13.20
C GLY A 229 -5.11 1.09 -14.14
N ALA A 230 -5.00 2.02 -15.10
CA ALA A 230 -3.89 2.11 -16.04
C ALA A 230 -2.55 2.41 -15.35
N SER A 231 -2.52 3.34 -14.38
CA SER A 231 -1.32 3.65 -13.60
C SER A 231 -0.83 2.45 -12.79
N LEU A 232 -1.76 1.74 -12.13
CA LEU A 232 -1.44 0.54 -11.36
C LEU A 232 -1.00 -0.63 -12.24
N ALA A 233 -1.61 -0.79 -13.42
CA ALA A 233 -1.24 -1.83 -14.40
C ALA A 233 0.16 -1.60 -14.94
N SER A 234 0.49 -0.37 -15.34
CA SER A 234 1.82 0.00 -15.81
C SER A 234 2.88 -0.21 -14.72
N GLU A 235 2.58 0.14 -13.47
CA GLU A 235 3.49 -0.13 -12.34
C GLU A 235 3.74 -1.62 -12.15
N LEU A 236 2.67 -2.43 -12.14
CA LEU A 236 2.78 -3.87 -12.00
C LEU A 236 3.64 -4.47 -13.10
N LEU A 237 3.39 -4.09 -14.36
CA LEU A 237 4.10 -4.64 -15.51
C LEU A 237 5.57 -4.25 -15.53
N ILE A 238 5.94 -3.00 -15.20
CA ILE A 238 7.35 -2.61 -15.10
C ILE A 238 8.06 -3.41 -14.01
N ARG A 239 7.47 -3.51 -12.82
CA ARG A 239 8.07 -4.26 -11.71
C ARG A 239 8.19 -5.76 -12.02
N ALA A 240 7.15 -6.34 -12.58
CA ALA A 240 7.13 -7.75 -12.99
C ALA A 240 8.06 -8.02 -14.17
N GLY A 241 8.15 -7.08 -15.12
CA GLY A 241 9.06 -7.14 -16.27
C GLY A 241 10.51 -7.33 -15.85
N TYR A 242 10.97 -6.55 -14.88
CA TYR A 242 12.32 -6.71 -14.32
C TYR A 242 12.52 -8.01 -13.54
N ILE A 243 11.51 -8.49 -12.80
CA ILE A 243 11.63 -9.74 -12.05
C ILE A 243 11.68 -10.96 -12.96
N PHE A 244 10.86 -10.97 -14.01
CA PHE A 244 10.67 -12.11 -14.88
C PHE A 244 11.49 -12.04 -16.18
N ASP A 245 12.27 -10.97 -16.38
CA ASP A 245 12.99 -10.67 -17.63
C ASP A 245 12.04 -10.75 -18.83
N ASN A 246 10.94 -10.00 -18.76
CA ASN A 246 9.87 -10.05 -19.74
C ASN A 246 9.71 -8.68 -20.42
N ASP A 247 10.33 -8.53 -21.60
CA ASP A 247 10.29 -7.30 -22.40
C ASP A 247 8.86 -6.89 -22.78
N ARG A 248 7.98 -7.88 -23.04
CA ARG A 248 6.57 -7.59 -23.38
C ARG A 248 5.85 -6.84 -22.28
N TYR A 249 6.11 -7.15 -21.01
CA TYR A 249 5.53 -6.41 -19.89
C TYR A 249 6.01 -4.95 -19.89
N ASN A 250 7.29 -4.74 -20.11
CA ASN A 250 7.87 -3.39 -20.18
C ASN A 250 7.31 -2.60 -21.36
N GLU A 251 7.22 -3.19 -22.54
CA GLU A 251 6.65 -2.57 -23.75
C GLU A 251 5.21 -2.10 -23.53
N LEU A 252 4.35 -2.95 -22.96
CA LEU A 252 2.95 -2.62 -22.70
C LEU A 252 2.80 -1.48 -21.69
N ALA A 253 3.63 -1.47 -20.66
CA ALA A 253 3.65 -0.37 -19.68
C ALA A 253 4.07 0.95 -20.31
N LEU A 254 5.11 0.94 -21.16
CA LEU A 254 5.61 2.14 -21.85
C LEU A 254 4.60 2.68 -22.87
N SER A 255 3.91 1.81 -23.62
CA SER A 255 2.87 2.21 -24.57
C SER A 255 1.75 3.01 -23.89
N SER A 256 1.40 2.68 -22.64
CA SER A 256 0.42 3.44 -21.86
C SER A 256 0.88 4.88 -21.60
N PHE A 257 2.18 5.12 -21.38
CA PHE A 257 2.73 6.47 -21.18
C PHE A 257 2.76 7.28 -22.48
N GLU A 258 3.15 6.65 -23.58
CA GLU A 258 3.19 7.30 -24.89
C GLU A 258 1.82 7.81 -25.31
N ARG A 259 0.81 7.00 -25.10
CA ARG A 259 -0.57 7.36 -25.43
C ARG A 259 -1.06 8.60 -24.65
N ASP A 260 -0.80 8.66 -23.37
CA ASP A 260 -1.31 9.74 -22.50
C ASP A 260 -0.30 10.89 -22.32
N GLY A 261 0.82 10.88 -23.04
CA GLY A 261 1.93 11.82 -22.87
C GLY A 261 1.55 13.29 -22.93
N ASP A 262 0.70 13.68 -23.87
CA ASP A 262 0.21 15.06 -23.97
C ASP A 262 -0.63 15.49 -22.75
N ALA A 263 -1.46 14.60 -22.24
CA ALA A 263 -2.26 14.85 -21.04
C ALA A 263 -1.39 14.90 -19.78
N LEU A 264 -0.42 13.99 -19.65
CA LEU A 264 0.59 13.98 -18.58
C LEU A 264 1.35 15.31 -18.51
N MET A 265 1.76 15.85 -19.65
CA MET A 265 2.47 17.14 -19.72
C MET A 265 1.61 18.35 -19.35
N ARG A 266 0.31 18.31 -19.65
CA ARG A 266 -0.62 19.43 -19.41
C ARG A 266 -1.22 19.42 -18.01
N PHE A 267 -1.52 18.23 -17.48
CA PHE A 267 -2.29 18.04 -16.26
C PHE A 267 -1.56 17.15 -15.24
N GLY A 268 -0.23 17.31 -15.10
CA GLY A 268 0.64 16.50 -14.24
C GLY A 268 0.05 16.13 -12.87
N PRO A 269 -0.56 17.04 -12.10
CA PRO A 269 -1.17 16.70 -10.81
C PRO A 269 -2.25 15.61 -10.85
N ALA A 270 -2.96 15.48 -11.99
CA ALA A 270 -3.98 14.45 -12.20
C ALA A 270 -3.40 13.08 -12.62
N PHE A 271 -2.08 12.97 -12.72
CA PHE A 271 -1.35 11.76 -13.12
C PHE A 271 -0.21 11.42 -12.15
N GLY A 272 -0.36 11.74 -10.88
CA GLY A 272 0.70 11.61 -9.89
C GLY A 272 1.30 10.21 -9.80
N ARG A 273 0.47 9.17 -9.86
CA ARG A 273 0.94 7.78 -9.87
C ARG A 273 1.60 7.43 -11.19
N MET A 274 0.98 7.78 -12.31
CA MET A 274 1.53 7.52 -13.64
C MET A 274 2.91 8.18 -13.82
N LEU A 275 3.10 9.43 -13.36
CA LEU A 275 4.38 10.11 -13.37
C LEU A 275 5.43 9.40 -12.50
N SER A 276 5.04 8.89 -11.34
CA SER A 276 5.95 8.09 -10.49
C SER A 276 6.37 6.79 -11.16
N VAL A 277 5.51 6.20 -11.97
CA VAL A 277 5.80 4.96 -12.73
C VAL A 277 6.68 5.28 -13.94
N ALA A 278 6.41 6.38 -14.66
CA ALA A 278 7.25 6.86 -15.75
C ALA A 278 8.68 7.16 -15.25
N ASP A 279 8.81 7.82 -14.10
CA ASP A 279 10.09 8.07 -13.44
C ASP A 279 10.87 6.78 -13.14
N ARG A 280 10.16 5.73 -12.73
CA ARG A 280 10.73 4.40 -12.47
C ARG A 280 11.27 3.75 -13.76
N SER A 281 10.68 4.02 -14.92
CA SER A 281 11.10 3.47 -16.21
C SER A 281 12.36 4.14 -16.81
N LEU A 282 12.77 5.30 -16.29
CA LEU A 282 13.92 6.06 -16.82
C LEU A 282 15.29 5.43 -16.51
N ALA A 283 15.35 4.53 -15.55
CA ALA A 283 16.57 3.84 -15.18
C ALA A 283 16.27 2.42 -14.68
N PRO A 284 17.15 1.45 -14.93
CA PRO A 284 17.01 0.11 -14.39
C PRO A 284 16.97 0.15 -12.86
N PRO A 285 16.23 -0.79 -12.22
CA PRO A 285 16.15 -0.86 -10.77
C PRO A 285 17.50 -1.23 -10.15
N LEU A 286 17.68 -0.84 -8.89
CA LEU A 286 18.59 -1.55 -8.02
C LEU A 286 17.90 -2.85 -7.61
N GLU A 287 18.56 -3.97 -7.85
CA GLU A 287 18.03 -5.31 -7.65
C GLU A 287 18.67 -5.94 -6.41
N VAL A 288 17.88 -6.51 -5.54
CA VAL A 288 18.37 -7.24 -4.36
C VAL A 288 17.77 -8.63 -4.37
N ALA A 289 18.64 -9.64 -4.51
CA ALA A 289 18.27 -11.04 -4.37
C ALA A 289 18.67 -11.55 -2.98
N ILE A 290 17.71 -12.10 -2.21
CA ILE A 290 17.94 -12.62 -0.88
C ILE A 290 17.65 -14.12 -0.88
N VAL A 291 18.66 -14.93 -0.55
CA VAL A 291 18.56 -16.39 -0.47
C VAL A 291 18.67 -16.81 0.99
N GLY A 292 17.59 -17.34 1.56
CA GLY A 292 17.54 -17.74 2.96
C GLY A 292 16.12 -18.16 3.36
N ASP A 293 16.01 -18.87 4.48
CA ASP A 293 14.71 -19.24 5.06
C ASP A 293 14.06 -17.97 5.69
N PRO A 294 12.85 -17.58 5.28
CA PRO A 294 12.14 -16.44 5.86
C PRO A 294 11.88 -16.55 7.37
N SER A 295 11.87 -17.77 7.93
CA SER A 295 11.75 -18.00 9.37
C SER A 295 13.03 -17.72 10.14
N ASP A 296 14.19 -17.69 9.46
CA ASP A 296 15.48 -17.39 10.09
C ASP A 296 15.58 -15.88 10.42
N PRO A 297 15.84 -15.52 11.69
CA PRO A 297 16.02 -14.12 12.07
C PRO A 297 17.13 -13.38 11.30
N ARG A 298 18.12 -14.09 10.77
CA ARG A 298 19.20 -13.52 9.95
C ARG A 298 18.66 -13.10 8.59
N THR A 299 17.81 -13.91 7.96
CA THR A 299 17.11 -13.58 6.71
C THR A 299 16.25 -12.34 6.91
N ARG A 300 15.46 -12.29 8.01
CA ARG A 300 14.62 -11.12 8.33
C ARG A 300 15.43 -9.83 8.47
N ARG A 301 16.62 -9.88 9.05
CA ARG A 301 17.51 -8.71 9.15
C ARG A 301 18.01 -8.23 7.78
N LEU A 302 18.29 -9.15 6.84
CA LEU A 302 18.63 -8.76 5.46
C LEU A 302 17.44 -8.14 4.74
N ILE A 303 16.23 -8.69 4.89
CA ILE A 303 15.00 -8.10 4.35
C ILE A 303 14.81 -6.69 4.92
N GLN A 304 14.93 -6.52 6.23
CA GLN A 304 14.82 -5.24 6.91
C GLN A 304 15.85 -4.22 6.39
N ALA A 305 17.10 -4.61 6.25
CA ALA A 305 18.16 -3.76 5.71
C ALA A 305 17.84 -3.31 4.28
N ALA A 306 17.37 -4.22 3.42
CA ALA A 306 16.99 -3.88 2.05
C ALA A 306 15.82 -2.88 1.99
N HIS A 307 14.81 -3.02 2.87
CA HIS A 307 13.68 -2.10 2.93
C HIS A 307 14.00 -0.76 3.61
N SER A 308 15.06 -0.69 4.42
CA SER A 308 15.43 0.53 5.17
C SER A 308 16.25 1.53 4.35
N VAL A 309 16.85 1.10 3.23
CA VAL A 309 17.58 2.00 2.34
C VAL A 309 16.62 2.70 1.39
N PRO A 310 16.57 4.05 1.35
CA PRO A 310 15.64 4.79 0.50
C PRO A 310 16.10 4.77 -0.96
N VAL A 311 15.77 3.70 -1.68
CA VAL A 311 16.07 3.53 -3.11
C VAL A 311 14.83 3.87 -3.93
N ARG A 312 15.01 4.76 -4.91
CA ARG A 312 13.92 5.24 -5.77
C ARG A 312 13.28 4.14 -6.62
N ASN A 313 14.10 3.25 -7.18
CA ASN A 313 13.65 2.11 -7.97
C ASN A 313 14.32 0.84 -7.45
N LEU A 314 13.64 0.17 -6.52
CA LEU A 314 14.14 -1.04 -5.86
C LEU A 314 13.27 -2.24 -6.26
N THR A 315 13.95 -3.33 -6.61
CA THR A 315 13.34 -4.65 -6.82
C THR A 315 13.96 -5.64 -5.83
N ILE A 316 13.15 -6.24 -4.99
CA ILE A 316 13.57 -7.28 -4.04
C ILE A 316 12.92 -8.58 -4.45
N VAL A 317 13.74 -9.62 -4.65
CA VAL A 317 13.29 -11.00 -4.85
C VAL A 317 14.05 -11.93 -3.94
N GLY A 318 13.48 -13.09 -3.63
CA GLY A 318 14.19 -14.06 -2.83
C GLY A 318 13.44 -15.37 -2.68
N GLY A 319 14.08 -16.29 -1.98
CA GLY A 319 13.51 -17.61 -1.71
C GLY A 319 14.39 -18.44 -0.81
N PRO A 320 13.92 -19.64 -0.41
CA PRO A 320 14.68 -20.55 0.43
C PRO A 320 15.91 -21.08 -0.29
N GLN A 321 16.91 -21.41 0.49
CA GLN A 321 18.14 -22.01 -0.01
C GLN A 321 17.89 -23.36 -0.69
N GLY A 322 18.53 -23.58 -1.85
CA GLY A 322 18.51 -24.87 -2.55
C GLY A 322 17.26 -25.15 -3.38
N GLU A 323 16.27 -24.29 -3.37
CA GLU A 323 15.12 -24.39 -4.26
C GLU A 323 15.51 -23.91 -5.66
N LYS A 324 15.21 -24.74 -6.66
CA LYS A 324 15.42 -24.34 -8.05
C LYS A 324 14.29 -23.43 -8.49
N VAL A 325 14.61 -22.17 -8.72
CA VAL A 325 13.69 -21.16 -9.25
C VAL A 325 14.00 -20.99 -10.73
N THR A 326 13.02 -21.26 -11.59
CA THR A 326 13.17 -21.11 -13.04
C THR A 326 12.37 -19.92 -13.53
N GLY A 327 12.96 -19.14 -14.45
CA GLY A 327 12.31 -17.95 -15.04
C GLY A 327 12.31 -16.74 -14.13
N ILE A 328 13.27 -16.68 -13.20
CA ILE A 328 13.60 -15.52 -12.37
C ILE A 328 15.11 -15.37 -12.37
N PRO A 329 15.68 -14.60 -13.31
CA PRO A 329 17.12 -14.53 -13.54
C PRO A 329 17.93 -14.17 -12.29
N LEU A 330 17.40 -13.26 -11.46
CA LEU A 330 18.04 -12.86 -10.22
C LEU A 330 18.20 -13.99 -9.18
N LEU A 331 17.43 -15.07 -9.28
CA LEU A 331 17.51 -16.23 -8.40
C LEU A 331 18.20 -17.43 -9.07
N GLU A 332 18.34 -17.42 -10.40
CA GLU A 332 19.01 -18.48 -11.14
C GLU A 332 20.52 -18.43 -10.88
N GLY A 333 21.07 -19.52 -10.41
CA GLY A 333 22.49 -19.65 -10.14
C GLY A 333 22.98 -19.00 -8.84
N GLN A 334 22.11 -18.33 -8.08
CA GLN A 334 22.47 -17.77 -6.79
C GLN A 334 22.68 -18.89 -5.75
N ARG A 335 23.78 -18.81 -5.02
CA ARG A 335 24.14 -19.80 -4.03
C ARG A 335 24.46 -19.10 -2.73
N THR A 336 23.99 -19.67 -1.63
CA THR A 336 24.38 -19.17 -0.31
C THR A 336 25.87 -19.36 -0.07
N VAL A 337 26.46 -18.42 0.65
CA VAL A 337 27.80 -18.56 1.19
C VAL A 337 27.70 -19.39 2.48
N VAL A 338 27.98 -20.68 2.34
CA VAL A 338 28.11 -21.63 3.48
C VAL A 338 27.04 -21.46 4.56
N GLU A 339 25.88 -22.09 4.38
CA GLU A 339 24.78 -22.23 5.37
C GLU A 339 24.21 -20.90 5.97
N ASN A 340 24.61 -19.73 5.48
CA ASN A 340 24.13 -18.45 5.94
C ASN A 340 23.15 -17.84 4.91
N PRO A 341 22.09 -17.15 5.37
CA PRO A 341 21.31 -16.28 4.48
C PRO A 341 22.22 -15.27 3.79
N THR A 342 22.01 -15.07 2.50
CA THR A 342 22.93 -14.31 1.66
C THR A 342 22.13 -13.34 0.78
N ALA A 343 22.57 -12.10 0.69
CA ALA A 343 22.03 -11.09 -0.20
C ALA A 343 23.02 -10.74 -1.33
N TYR A 344 22.49 -10.47 -2.51
CA TYR A 344 23.19 -10.02 -3.69
C TYR A 344 22.58 -8.69 -4.13
N VAL A 345 23.40 -7.67 -4.32
CA VAL A 345 22.98 -6.39 -4.88
C VAL A 345 23.42 -6.35 -6.33
N CYS A 346 22.47 -6.13 -7.23
CA CYS A 346 22.71 -6.22 -8.66
C CYS A 346 22.17 -4.99 -9.39
N ARG A 347 22.69 -4.74 -10.58
CA ARG A 347 22.15 -3.80 -11.54
C ARG A 347 22.22 -4.45 -12.91
N GLU A 348 21.12 -4.47 -13.64
CA GLU A 348 21.00 -5.16 -14.95
C GLU A 348 21.53 -6.60 -14.86
N TYR A 349 21.14 -7.33 -13.81
CA TYR A 349 21.54 -8.72 -13.49
C TYR A 349 23.04 -8.91 -13.23
N VAL A 350 23.86 -7.84 -13.21
CA VAL A 350 25.27 -7.90 -12.78
C VAL A 350 25.35 -7.62 -11.28
N CYS A 351 25.78 -8.62 -10.53
CA CYS A 351 25.77 -8.58 -9.08
C CYS A 351 27.16 -8.31 -8.49
N ASP A 352 27.21 -7.52 -7.42
CA ASP A 352 28.36 -7.37 -6.56
C ASP A 352 28.65 -8.64 -5.74
N LEU A 353 29.74 -8.63 -4.96
CA LEU A 353 30.06 -9.75 -4.07
C LEU A 353 28.93 -9.98 -3.07
N PRO A 354 28.56 -11.25 -2.84
CA PRO A 354 27.50 -11.59 -1.90
C PRO A 354 27.83 -11.16 -0.47
N VAL A 355 26.80 -10.74 0.27
CA VAL A 355 26.92 -10.31 1.66
C VAL A 355 25.95 -11.08 2.56
N THR A 356 26.37 -11.28 3.82
CA THR A 356 25.57 -11.97 4.84
C THR A 356 25.18 -11.08 6.02
N GLU A 357 25.76 -9.87 6.07
CA GLU A 357 25.53 -8.91 7.14
C GLU A 357 24.69 -7.72 6.68
N PRO A 358 23.69 -7.29 7.47
CA PRO A 358 22.79 -6.19 7.12
C PRO A 358 23.48 -4.88 6.78
N ASP A 359 24.51 -4.51 7.56
CA ASP A 359 25.27 -3.25 7.34
C ASP A 359 26.04 -3.27 6.01
N GLN A 360 26.57 -4.43 5.63
CA GLN A 360 27.26 -4.60 4.35
C GLN A 360 26.27 -4.45 3.18
N LEU A 361 25.08 -5.06 3.31
CA LEU A 361 23.99 -4.92 2.33
C LEU A 361 23.60 -3.45 2.14
N SER A 362 23.31 -2.75 3.22
CA SER A 362 22.95 -1.33 3.19
C SER A 362 24.03 -0.48 2.54
N ASN A 363 25.31 -0.73 2.86
CA ASN A 363 26.42 0.01 2.28
C ASN A 363 26.57 -0.24 0.77
N GLN A 364 26.44 -1.48 0.29
CA GLN A 364 26.47 -1.79 -1.15
C GLN A 364 25.32 -1.10 -1.89
N MET A 365 24.10 -1.16 -1.32
CA MET A 365 22.92 -0.49 -1.91
C MET A 365 23.14 1.02 -2.03
N LEU A 366 23.65 1.69 -0.98
CA LEU A 366 23.93 3.12 -0.99
C LEU A 366 25.01 3.50 -2.03
N GLN A 367 26.06 2.70 -2.16
CA GLN A 367 27.11 2.94 -3.16
C GLN A 367 26.59 2.89 -4.59
N LEU A 368 25.71 1.93 -4.89
CA LEU A 368 25.14 1.80 -6.23
C LEU A 368 24.03 2.82 -6.53
N CYS A 369 23.41 3.42 -5.50
CA CYS A 369 22.44 4.51 -5.69
C CYS A 369 23.08 5.86 -6.09
N THR A 370 24.38 6.05 -5.83
CA THR A 370 25.09 7.33 -6.07
C THR A 370 25.75 7.41 -7.46
N HIS A 371 25.63 6.38 -8.25
CA HIS A 371 26.14 6.28 -9.63
C HIS A 371 24.99 5.96 -10.62
#